data_6c383bedd16ffa37defd80c13bf2ee6f
#
_entry.id   6c383bedd16ffa37defd80c13bf2ee6f
#
_cell.length_a   1.000
_cell.length_b   1.000
_cell.length_c   1.000
_cell.angle_alpha   90.00
_cell.angle_beta   90.00
_cell.angle_gamma   90.00
#
_symmetry.space_group_name_H-M   'P 1'
#
loop_
_entity.id
_entity.type
_entity.pdbx_description
1 polymer ?
#
loop_
_entity_poly.entity_id
_entity_poly.type
_entity_poly.pdbx_seq_one_letter_code
_entity_poly.pdbx_strand_id
1 'polypeptide(L)'
;ETEMKEKKLRIEDALNATKAAVEEGIVAGGGTIYVNVIPAVTALIVTSLLAKRLSMRGTEITEADIGGEAAQHKDLPPLWAALSGPVVTIAILLLRPIAGITIDPLIALPVGGIVGAIAMGKARDMGHYFNAGLAKMSGVAMLLVGTGALSGIISNSGLKDVIISFIETLGLPGFMLAPISGMLMGAATASATAGTTLASQIFGPTVVASGVTPLAAAAMTHASCFVFDGLPHGSFFHVSAGGVNMEISERLKLLGYEAINGLAMMAVSTLVFGVLKLAG
;
A
#
# COMPACT_ATOMS: atom_id res chain seq x y z
N GLU A 1 -25.22 27.33 3.33
CA GLU A 1 -23.96 28.06 3.03
C GLU A 1 -22.79 27.54 3.88
N THR A 2 -22.98 27.35 5.19
CA THR A 2 -21.99 26.79 6.13
C THR A 2 -21.59 25.35 5.78
N GLU A 3 -22.53 24.49 5.44
CA GLU A 3 -22.29 23.10 5.09
C GLU A 3 -21.51 22.94 3.77
N MET A 4 -21.73 23.83 2.81
CA MET A 4 -20.94 23.86 1.57
C MET A 4 -19.51 24.36 1.79
N LYS A 5 -19.31 25.32 2.68
CA LYS A 5 -17.97 25.77 3.09
C LYS A 5 -17.19 24.66 3.81
N GLU A 6 -17.86 23.92 4.69
CA GLU A 6 -17.24 22.80 5.41
C GLU A 6 -16.87 21.65 4.47
N LYS A 7 -17.73 21.32 3.52
CA LYS A 7 -17.43 20.33 2.46
C LYS A 7 -16.25 20.78 1.58
N LYS A 8 -16.19 22.07 1.24
CA LYS A 8 -15.08 22.64 0.48
C LYS A 8 -13.76 22.54 1.26
N LEU A 9 -13.74 22.92 2.53
CA LEU A 9 -12.57 22.81 3.38
C LEU A 9 -12.08 21.35 3.55
N ARG A 10 -12.99 20.39 3.67
CA ARG A 10 -12.64 18.96 3.75
C ARG A 10 -12.05 18.43 2.45
N ILE A 11 -12.53 18.90 1.30
CA ILE A 11 -11.97 18.55 -0.01
C ILE A 11 -10.60 19.21 -0.18
N GLU A 12 -10.45 20.48 0.22
CA GLU A 12 -9.17 21.18 0.19
C GLU A 12 -8.15 20.55 1.13
N ASP A 13 -8.54 20.11 2.32
CA ASP A 13 -7.68 19.39 3.26
C ASP A 13 -7.25 18.01 2.71
N ALA A 14 -8.18 17.26 2.13
CA ALA A 14 -7.86 15.99 1.49
C ALA A 14 -6.94 16.18 0.28
N LEU A 15 -7.16 17.24 -0.50
CA LEU A 15 -6.34 17.60 -1.66
C LEU A 15 -4.94 18.07 -1.21
N ASN A 16 -4.86 18.86 -0.15
CA ASN A 16 -3.60 19.34 0.42
C ASN A 16 -2.83 18.21 1.09
N ALA A 17 -3.47 17.28 1.79
CA ALA A 17 -2.85 16.08 2.32
C ALA A 17 -2.32 15.17 1.21
N THR A 18 -3.09 15.02 0.12
CA THR A 18 -2.65 14.26 -1.06
C THR A 18 -1.50 14.99 -1.78
N LYS A 19 -1.58 16.31 -1.86
CA LYS A 19 -0.55 17.15 -2.46
C LYS A 19 0.72 17.17 -1.63
N ALA A 20 0.63 17.30 -0.31
CA ALA A 20 1.77 17.19 0.60
C ALA A 20 2.40 15.79 0.53
N ALA A 21 1.60 14.73 0.46
CA ALA A 21 2.08 13.36 0.27
C ALA A 21 2.82 13.18 -1.07
N VAL A 22 2.39 13.89 -2.11
CA VAL A 22 3.03 13.89 -3.43
C VAL A 22 4.24 14.84 -3.46
N GLU A 23 4.14 16.02 -2.86
CA GLU A 23 5.19 17.05 -2.86
C GLU A 23 6.34 16.73 -1.91
N GLU A 24 6.09 16.11 -0.77
CA GLU A 24 7.14 15.72 0.20
C GLU A 24 7.88 14.44 -0.19
N GLY A 25 7.58 13.87 -1.35
CA GLY A 25 8.39 12.80 -1.92
C GLY A 25 8.27 11.47 -1.19
N ILE A 26 7.08 11.11 -0.74
CA ILE A 26 6.72 9.72 -0.38
C ILE A 26 7.04 8.78 -1.55
N VAL A 27 7.20 9.31 -2.75
CA VAL A 27 7.46 8.56 -3.96
C VAL A 27 8.93 8.56 -4.21
N ALA A 28 9.91 8.77 -3.89
CA ALA A 28 11.29 8.58 -4.39
C ALA A 28 12.42 9.23 -3.56
N GLY A 29 12.13 9.73 -2.41
CA GLY A 29 13.19 10.10 -1.48
C GLY A 29 13.54 8.90 -0.60
N GLY A 30 14.73 8.83 -0.04
CA GLY A 30 15.25 7.73 0.76
C GLY A 30 14.32 7.16 1.85
N GLY A 31 13.23 7.85 2.19
CA GLY A 31 12.23 7.41 3.14
C GLY A 31 11.39 6.23 2.71
N THR A 32 10.94 6.17 1.45
CA THR A 32 10.16 5.04 0.92
C THR A 32 10.97 3.75 0.88
N ILE A 33 12.27 3.83 0.68
CA ILE A 33 13.15 2.66 0.72
C ILE A 33 13.11 2.04 2.11
N TYR A 34 13.24 2.83 3.17
CA TYR A 34 13.19 2.31 4.54
C TYR A 34 11.83 1.74 4.91
N VAL A 35 10.73 2.39 4.47
CA VAL A 35 9.36 1.92 4.71
C VAL A 35 9.12 0.56 4.08
N ASN A 36 9.66 0.29 2.89
CA ASN A 36 9.39 -0.92 2.14
C ASN A 36 10.51 -1.98 2.27
N VAL A 37 11.78 -1.59 2.32
CA VAL A 37 12.90 -2.56 2.33
C VAL A 37 12.96 -3.34 3.64
N ILE A 38 12.79 -2.70 4.79
CA ILE A 38 12.83 -3.39 6.08
C ILE A 38 11.73 -4.44 6.20
N PRO A 39 10.44 -4.12 5.94
CA PRO A 39 9.38 -5.13 5.88
C PRO A 39 9.65 -6.22 4.84
N ALA A 40 10.08 -5.88 3.63
CA ALA A 40 10.33 -6.85 2.57
C ALA A 40 11.45 -7.84 2.93
N VAL A 41 12.58 -7.36 3.46
CA VAL A 41 13.67 -8.23 3.92
C VAL A 41 13.21 -9.11 5.08
N THR A 42 12.45 -8.55 6.02
CA THR A 42 11.89 -9.32 7.14
C THR A 42 10.96 -10.42 6.63
N ALA A 43 10.06 -10.07 5.69
CA ALA A 43 9.16 -11.02 5.07
C ALA A 43 9.90 -12.16 4.36
N LEU A 44 10.94 -11.85 3.59
CA LEU A 44 11.77 -12.86 2.91
C LEU A 44 12.45 -13.83 3.91
N ILE A 45 13.02 -13.30 4.98
CA ILE A 45 13.67 -14.12 6.02
C ILE A 45 12.65 -15.01 6.70
N VAL A 46 11.54 -14.44 7.18
CA VAL A 46 10.51 -15.18 7.90
C VAL A 46 9.86 -16.24 7.02
N THR A 47 9.49 -15.89 5.79
CA THR A 47 8.93 -16.84 4.83
C THR A 47 9.90 -17.98 4.51
N SER A 48 11.19 -17.67 4.32
CA SER A 48 12.22 -18.69 4.08
C SER A 48 12.40 -19.64 5.26
N LEU A 49 12.34 -19.12 6.49
CA LEU A 49 12.43 -19.94 7.70
C LEU A 49 11.17 -20.79 7.89
N LEU A 50 10.00 -20.23 7.68
CA LEU A 50 8.73 -20.96 7.76
C LEU A 50 8.68 -22.07 6.70
N ALA A 51 9.02 -21.78 5.45
CA ALA A 51 9.05 -22.75 4.36
C ALA A 51 9.98 -23.93 4.66
N LYS A 52 11.17 -23.66 5.21
CA LYS A 52 12.09 -24.71 5.64
C LYS A 52 11.56 -25.60 6.76
N ARG A 53 10.93 -24.98 7.79
CA ARG A 53 10.38 -25.73 8.93
C ARG A 53 9.16 -26.55 8.59
N LEU A 54 8.31 -26.04 7.73
CA LEU A 54 7.03 -26.65 7.41
C LEU A 54 7.13 -27.70 6.31
N SER A 55 8.35 -27.93 5.76
CA SER A 55 8.56 -28.90 4.68
C SER A 55 7.50 -28.77 3.61
N MET A 56 7.21 -27.52 3.20
CA MET A 56 6.21 -27.22 2.18
C MET A 56 6.69 -27.85 0.89
N ARG A 57 6.28 -29.08 0.66
CA ARG A 57 6.37 -29.73 -0.64
C ARG A 57 5.27 -29.11 -1.49
N GLY A 58 5.64 -28.00 -2.16
CA GLY A 58 4.82 -27.53 -3.25
C GLY A 58 4.74 -28.64 -4.30
N THR A 59 3.57 -28.96 -4.76
CA THR A 59 3.38 -29.59 -6.07
C THR A 59 3.98 -28.63 -7.09
N GLU A 60 4.74 -29.14 -8.05
CA GLU A 60 5.17 -28.34 -9.19
C GLU A 60 3.93 -27.70 -9.82
N ILE A 61 3.94 -26.37 -9.88
CA ILE A 61 2.87 -25.61 -10.55
C ILE A 61 3.02 -25.93 -12.03
N THR A 62 2.08 -26.69 -12.58
CA THR A 62 2.03 -27.01 -14.01
C THR A 62 1.35 -25.86 -14.76
N GLU A 63 1.61 -25.75 -16.07
CA GLU A 63 0.92 -24.76 -16.93
C GLU A 63 -0.62 -24.90 -16.89
N ALA A 64 -1.14 -26.07 -16.52
CA ALA A 64 -2.56 -26.30 -16.33
C ALA A 64 -3.11 -25.65 -15.04
N ASP A 65 -2.28 -25.43 -14.03
CA ASP A 65 -2.64 -24.78 -12.76
C ASP A 65 -2.63 -23.25 -12.89
N ILE A 66 -1.85 -22.71 -13.83
CA ILE A 66 -1.84 -21.30 -14.19
C ILE A 66 -2.97 -21.15 -15.21
N GLY A 67 -4.16 -20.70 -14.76
CA GLY A 67 -5.37 -20.60 -15.57
C GLY A 67 -5.10 -20.16 -17.00
N GLY A 68 -5.71 -20.85 -17.95
CA GLY A 68 -5.38 -20.87 -19.38
C GLY A 68 -5.42 -19.56 -20.17
N GLU A 69 -5.61 -18.41 -19.56
CA GLU A 69 -5.43 -17.09 -20.18
C GLU A 69 -3.96 -16.71 -20.39
N ALA A 70 -3.04 -17.19 -19.54
CA ALA A 70 -1.62 -16.92 -19.70
C ALA A 70 -0.99 -17.67 -20.89
N ALA A 71 -1.56 -18.80 -21.29
CA ALA A 71 -1.08 -19.62 -22.42
C ALA A 71 -1.54 -19.11 -23.80
N GLN A 72 -2.46 -18.15 -23.89
CA GLN A 72 -3.03 -17.67 -25.16
C GLN A 72 -2.31 -16.46 -25.78
N HIS A 73 -1.33 -15.87 -25.12
CA HIS A 73 -0.62 -14.72 -25.67
C HIS A 73 0.60 -15.14 -26.51
N LYS A 74 0.34 -15.59 -27.75
CA LYS A 74 1.40 -15.85 -28.74
C LYS A 74 2.11 -14.59 -29.26
N ASP A 75 1.53 -13.40 -29.07
CA ASP A 75 2.04 -12.13 -29.56
C ASP A 75 2.37 -11.17 -28.41
N LEU A 76 3.28 -11.55 -27.54
CA LEU A 76 3.80 -10.63 -26.53
C LEU A 76 4.73 -9.60 -27.18
N PRO A 77 4.62 -8.31 -26.81
CA PRO A 77 5.55 -7.29 -27.30
C PRO A 77 6.97 -7.59 -26.81
N PRO A 78 8.00 -7.17 -27.56
CA PRO A 78 9.37 -7.36 -27.11
C PRO A 78 9.62 -6.64 -25.78
N LEU A 79 10.46 -7.22 -24.93
CA LEU A 79 10.70 -6.79 -23.55
C LEU A 79 11.05 -5.29 -23.47
N TRP A 80 11.88 -4.77 -24.40
CA TRP A 80 12.25 -3.36 -24.44
C TRP A 80 11.03 -2.44 -24.66
N ALA A 81 10.06 -2.86 -25.47
CA ALA A 81 8.83 -2.10 -25.71
C ALA A 81 7.93 -2.11 -24.47
N ALA A 82 7.82 -3.24 -23.79
CA ALA A 82 7.04 -3.37 -22.56
C ALA A 82 7.65 -2.52 -21.42
N LEU A 83 8.98 -2.44 -21.34
CA LEU A 83 9.69 -1.67 -20.31
C LEU A 83 9.75 -0.17 -20.61
N SER A 84 9.55 0.26 -21.85
CA SER A 84 9.72 1.66 -22.26
C SER A 84 8.84 2.62 -21.46
N GLY A 85 7.58 2.30 -21.20
CA GLY A 85 6.67 3.10 -20.41
C GLY A 85 7.13 3.31 -18.96
N PRO A 86 7.36 2.25 -18.18
CA PRO A 86 7.90 2.34 -16.83
C PRO A 86 9.24 3.09 -16.77
N VAL A 87 10.17 2.79 -17.69
CA VAL A 87 11.50 3.44 -17.73
C VAL A 87 11.37 4.94 -17.96
N VAL A 88 10.54 5.38 -18.92
CA VAL A 88 10.32 6.81 -19.18
C VAL A 88 9.66 7.48 -17.97
N THR A 89 8.66 6.86 -17.36
CA THR A 89 8.03 7.40 -16.14
C THR A 89 9.07 7.60 -15.04
N ILE A 90 9.88 6.58 -14.75
CA ILE A 90 10.91 6.63 -13.73
C ILE A 90 11.96 7.71 -14.09
N ALA A 91 12.39 7.81 -15.35
CA ALA A 91 13.34 8.81 -15.80
C ALA A 91 12.81 10.24 -15.58
N ILE A 92 11.54 10.49 -15.89
CA ILE A 92 10.90 11.79 -15.65
C ILE A 92 10.86 12.11 -14.15
N LEU A 93 10.49 11.16 -13.30
CA LEU A 93 10.44 11.37 -11.85
C LEU A 93 11.83 11.55 -11.23
N LEU A 94 12.87 10.91 -11.80
CA LEU A 94 14.26 11.08 -11.38
C LEU A 94 14.85 12.45 -11.75
N LEU A 95 14.21 13.25 -12.58
CA LEU A 95 14.65 14.62 -12.86
C LEU A 95 14.61 15.50 -11.59
N ARG A 96 13.73 15.19 -10.63
CA ARG A 96 13.66 15.92 -9.36
C ARG A 96 14.95 15.80 -8.53
N PRO A 97 15.43 14.60 -8.16
CA PRO A 97 16.65 14.47 -7.37
C PRO A 97 17.94 14.78 -8.16
N ILE A 98 17.93 14.65 -9.50
CA ILE A 98 19.13 14.85 -10.33
C ILE A 98 19.28 16.30 -10.78
N ALA A 99 18.19 16.92 -11.25
CA ALA A 99 18.20 18.23 -11.89
C ALA A 99 17.38 19.29 -11.14
N GLY A 100 16.73 18.95 -10.03
CA GLY A 100 15.86 19.87 -9.30
C GLY A 100 14.54 20.19 -10.03
N ILE A 101 14.23 19.50 -11.14
CA ILE A 101 13.02 19.72 -11.94
C ILE A 101 11.89 18.87 -11.38
N THR A 102 10.89 19.51 -10.79
CA THR A 102 9.70 18.83 -10.26
C THR A 102 8.66 18.65 -11.36
N ILE A 103 8.43 17.40 -11.77
CA ILE A 103 7.32 17.04 -12.65
C ILE A 103 6.34 16.22 -11.85
N ASP A 104 5.05 16.63 -11.89
CA ASP A 104 3.98 15.96 -11.18
C ASP A 104 3.80 14.52 -11.72
N PRO A 105 3.66 13.50 -10.85
CA PRO A 105 3.33 12.13 -11.26
C PRO A 105 2.07 12.04 -12.13
N LEU A 106 1.10 12.96 -11.96
CA LEU A 106 -0.08 13.06 -12.82
C LEU A 106 0.26 13.36 -14.28
N ILE A 107 1.44 13.91 -14.55
CA ILE A 107 1.97 14.14 -15.91
C ILE A 107 2.91 12.99 -16.29
N ALA A 108 3.82 12.60 -15.42
CA ALA A 108 4.82 11.58 -15.71
C ALA A 108 4.21 10.21 -16.06
N LEU A 109 3.16 9.78 -15.33
CA LEU A 109 2.51 8.49 -15.57
C LEU A 109 1.78 8.41 -16.92
N PRO A 110 0.93 9.39 -17.32
CA PRO A 110 0.34 9.40 -18.66
C PRO A 110 1.37 9.47 -19.78
N VAL A 111 2.44 10.28 -19.63
CA VAL A 111 3.50 10.36 -20.62
C VAL A 111 4.20 9.01 -20.80
N GLY A 112 4.55 8.34 -19.70
CA GLY A 112 5.10 6.99 -19.77
C GLY A 112 4.15 5.98 -20.41
N GLY A 113 2.86 6.04 -20.07
CA GLY A 113 1.83 5.22 -20.69
C GLY A 113 1.71 5.42 -22.22
N ILE A 114 1.75 6.67 -22.67
CA ILE A 114 1.72 7.02 -24.10
C ILE A 114 2.96 6.47 -24.81
N VAL A 115 4.14 6.69 -24.25
CA VAL A 115 5.41 6.18 -24.81
C VAL A 115 5.39 4.66 -24.89
N GLY A 116 4.92 3.98 -23.84
CA GLY A 116 4.77 2.53 -23.82
C GLY A 116 3.81 2.04 -24.92
N ALA A 117 2.65 2.68 -25.08
CA ALA A 117 1.68 2.31 -26.11
C ALA A 117 2.26 2.50 -27.54
N ILE A 118 3.01 3.57 -27.78
CA ILE A 118 3.70 3.82 -29.06
C ILE A 118 4.79 2.77 -29.31
N ALA A 119 5.61 2.47 -28.32
CA ALA A 119 6.70 1.50 -28.42
C ALA A 119 6.19 0.08 -28.70
N MET A 120 5.02 -0.27 -28.15
CA MET A 120 4.34 -1.54 -28.40
C MET A 120 3.55 -1.58 -29.72
N GLY A 121 3.58 -0.51 -30.52
CA GLY A 121 2.81 -0.41 -31.78
C GLY A 121 1.31 -0.26 -31.60
N LYS A 122 0.85 0.08 -30.39
CA LYS A 122 -0.58 0.15 -30.02
C LYS A 122 -1.11 1.60 -29.95
N ALA A 123 -0.45 2.53 -30.58
CA ALA A 123 -0.83 3.95 -30.56
C ALA A 123 -2.27 4.19 -31.06
N ARG A 124 -2.77 3.39 -32.02
CA ARG A 124 -4.15 3.53 -32.54
C ARG A 124 -5.20 3.06 -31.55
N ASP A 125 -4.85 2.14 -30.66
CA ASP A 125 -5.75 1.57 -29.66
C ASP A 125 -5.70 2.31 -28.32
N MET A 126 -4.96 3.43 -28.26
CA MET A 126 -4.69 4.17 -27.01
C MET A 126 -5.97 4.59 -26.29
N GLY A 127 -7.01 5.01 -27.02
CA GLY A 127 -8.32 5.34 -26.44
C GLY A 127 -8.98 4.16 -25.76
N HIS A 128 -8.87 2.96 -26.36
CA HIS A 128 -9.39 1.73 -25.76
C HIS A 128 -8.64 1.40 -24.45
N TYR A 129 -7.30 1.43 -24.45
CA TYR A 129 -6.50 1.18 -23.27
C TYR A 129 -6.73 2.21 -22.16
N PHE A 130 -6.89 3.48 -22.52
CA PHE A 130 -7.22 4.54 -21.58
C PHE A 130 -8.58 4.29 -20.90
N ASN A 131 -9.61 3.97 -21.67
CA ASN A 131 -10.94 3.64 -21.14
C ASN A 131 -10.89 2.38 -20.26
N ALA A 132 -10.17 1.34 -20.68
CA ALA A 132 -9.99 0.14 -19.88
C ALA A 132 -9.24 0.41 -18.56
N GLY A 133 -8.23 1.28 -18.60
CA GLY A 133 -7.52 1.76 -17.43
C GLY A 133 -8.42 2.52 -16.47
N LEU A 134 -9.21 3.50 -16.97
CA LEU A 134 -10.17 4.23 -16.17
C LEU A 134 -11.24 3.31 -15.54
N ALA A 135 -11.74 2.35 -16.30
CA ALA A 135 -12.69 1.37 -15.78
C ALA A 135 -12.11 0.55 -14.63
N LYS A 136 -10.86 0.10 -14.73
CA LYS A 136 -10.15 -0.59 -13.64
C LYS A 136 -9.90 0.32 -12.44
N MET A 137 -9.58 1.59 -12.66
CA MET A 137 -9.29 2.55 -11.59
C MET A 137 -10.55 3.09 -10.90
N SER A 138 -11.73 2.97 -11.52
CA SER A 138 -12.99 3.42 -10.92
C SER A 138 -13.26 2.75 -9.56
N GLY A 139 -12.98 1.46 -9.44
CA GLY A 139 -13.09 0.75 -8.16
C GLY A 139 -12.16 1.29 -7.08
N VAL A 140 -10.93 1.63 -7.45
CA VAL A 140 -9.95 2.24 -6.54
C VAL A 140 -10.40 3.64 -6.11
N ALA A 141 -10.89 4.45 -7.05
CA ALA A 141 -11.43 5.78 -6.76
C ALA A 141 -12.63 5.71 -5.79
N MET A 142 -13.57 4.80 -6.03
CA MET A 142 -14.69 4.57 -5.12
C MET A 142 -14.23 4.08 -3.74
N LEU A 143 -13.21 3.22 -3.68
CA LEU A 143 -12.61 2.80 -2.43
C LEU A 143 -12.03 4.00 -1.66
N LEU A 144 -11.28 4.87 -2.33
CA LEU A 144 -10.70 6.07 -1.71
C LEU A 144 -11.78 7.02 -1.19
N VAL A 145 -12.86 7.23 -1.93
CA VAL A 145 -14.02 8.01 -1.46
C VAL A 145 -14.66 7.36 -0.24
N GLY A 146 -14.87 6.04 -0.27
CA GLY A 146 -15.44 5.29 0.85
C GLY A 146 -14.55 5.32 2.09
N THR A 147 -13.25 5.13 1.92
CA THR A 147 -12.28 5.20 3.03
C THR A 147 -12.17 6.62 3.59
N GLY A 148 -12.24 7.65 2.75
CA GLY A 148 -12.27 9.04 3.20
C GLY A 148 -13.52 9.35 4.05
N ALA A 149 -14.69 8.88 3.62
CA ALA A 149 -15.93 9.02 4.38
C ALA A 149 -15.86 8.29 5.73
N LEU A 150 -15.35 7.05 5.73
CA LEU A 150 -15.16 6.26 6.94
C LEU A 150 -14.16 6.91 7.89
N SER A 151 -13.04 7.41 7.36
CA SER A 151 -12.06 8.17 8.12
C SER A 151 -12.68 9.39 8.79
N GLY A 152 -13.52 10.15 8.05
CA GLY A 152 -14.25 11.29 8.62
C GLY A 152 -15.18 10.90 9.77
N ILE A 153 -15.89 9.78 9.66
CA ILE A 153 -16.77 9.26 10.72
C ILE A 153 -15.93 8.86 11.94
N ILE A 154 -14.88 8.09 11.75
CA ILE A 154 -14.02 7.60 12.84
C ILE A 154 -13.31 8.76 13.54
N SER A 155 -12.78 9.73 12.78
CA SER A 155 -12.10 10.92 13.35
C SER A 155 -13.03 11.79 14.18
N ASN A 156 -14.33 11.82 13.87
CA ASN A 156 -15.34 12.55 14.63
C ASN A 156 -16.08 11.67 15.66
N SER A 157 -15.72 10.40 15.77
CA SER A 157 -16.24 9.49 16.80
C SER A 157 -15.31 9.42 18.00
N GLY A 158 -15.81 8.90 19.13
CA GLY A 158 -14.97 8.64 20.30
C GLY A 158 -14.02 7.44 20.13
N LEU A 159 -13.98 6.78 18.97
CA LEU A 159 -13.14 5.58 18.77
C LEU A 159 -11.64 5.91 18.88
N LYS A 160 -11.22 7.07 18.34
CA LYS A 160 -9.84 7.54 18.46
C LYS A 160 -9.42 7.67 19.93
N ASP A 161 -10.26 8.31 20.74
CA ASP A 161 -9.97 8.56 22.15
C ASP A 161 -9.98 7.25 22.96
N VAL A 162 -10.87 6.32 22.64
CA VAL A 162 -10.89 4.98 23.24
C VAL A 162 -9.59 4.22 22.97
N ILE A 163 -9.08 4.23 21.72
CA ILE A 163 -7.82 3.55 21.38
C ILE A 163 -6.63 4.23 22.09
N ILE A 164 -6.59 5.55 22.14
CA ILE A 164 -5.54 6.29 22.84
C ILE A 164 -5.56 5.97 24.33
N SER A 165 -6.73 6.07 24.97
CA SER A 165 -6.90 5.75 26.39
C SER A 165 -6.55 4.30 26.72
N PHE A 166 -6.84 3.37 25.81
CA PHE A 166 -6.45 1.98 25.96
C PHE A 166 -4.93 1.80 25.99
N ILE A 167 -4.22 2.47 25.08
CA ILE A 167 -2.75 2.44 25.02
C ILE A 167 -2.13 3.06 26.26
N GLU A 168 -2.67 4.19 26.72
CA GLU A 168 -2.24 4.86 27.94
C GLU A 168 -2.48 4.00 29.20
N THR A 169 -3.64 3.35 29.28
CA THR A 169 -3.99 2.45 30.39
C THR A 169 -3.05 1.25 30.48
N LEU A 170 -2.56 0.76 29.33
CA LEU A 170 -1.54 -0.30 29.27
C LEU A 170 -0.14 0.18 29.59
N GLY A 171 0.07 1.48 29.81
CA GLY A 171 1.39 2.07 30.05
C GLY A 171 2.34 1.96 28.86
N LEU A 172 1.80 1.81 27.63
CA LEU A 172 2.60 1.68 26.43
C LEU A 172 3.12 3.06 25.96
N PRO A 173 4.34 3.12 25.41
CA PRO A 173 4.87 4.35 24.84
C PRO A 173 4.00 4.86 23.69
N GLY A 174 3.88 6.19 23.52
CA GLY A 174 3.03 6.83 22.51
C GLY A 174 3.30 6.37 21.07
N PHE A 175 4.53 5.98 20.72
CA PHE A 175 4.85 5.45 19.39
C PHE A 175 4.14 4.13 19.08
N MET A 176 3.72 3.36 20.08
CA MET A 176 2.97 2.12 19.90
C MET A 176 1.58 2.33 19.28
N LEU A 177 1.09 3.56 19.30
CA LEU A 177 -0.15 3.92 18.61
C LEU A 177 -0.04 3.66 17.09
N ALA A 178 1.14 3.87 16.49
CA ALA A 178 1.36 3.62 15.06
C ALA A 178 1.17 2.14 14.68
N PRO A 179 1.90 1.18 15.26
CA PRO A 179 1.72 -0.22 14.90
C PRO A 179 0.35 -0.79 15.31
N ILE A 180 -0.21 -0.38 16.43
CA ILE A 180 -1.52 -0.84 16.88
C ILE A 180 -2.62 -0.34 15.95
N SER A 181 -2.62 0.95 15.62
CA SER A 181 -3.62 1.51 14.69
C SER A 181 -3.47 0.93 13.28
N GLY A 182 -2.25 0.72 12.80
CA GLY A 182 -1.99 0.08 11.51
C GLY A 182 -2.59 -1.34 11.46
N MET A 183 -2.32 -2.15 12.47
CA MET A 183 -2.86 -3.51 12.56
C MET A 183 -4.40 -3.51 12.62
N LEU A 184 -5.01 -2.65 13.42
CA LEU A 184 -6.47 -2.55 13.54
C LEU A 184 -7.13 -2.08 12.25
N MET A 185 -6.58 -1.06 11.60
CA MET A 185 -7.14 -0.55 10.35
C MET A 185 -6.86 -1.49 9.18
N GLY A 186 -5.73 -2.19 9.17
CA GLY A 186 -5.45 -3.29 8.26
C GLY A 186 -6.48 -4.41 8.38
N ALA A 187 -6.79 -4.81 9.62
CA ALA A 187 -7.84 -5.80 9.90
C ALA A 187 -9.24 -5.32 9.47
N ALA A 188 -9.58 -4.07 9.77
CA ALA A 188 -10.90 -3.52 9.43
C ALA A 188 -11.15 -3.42 7.92
N THR A 189 -10.11 -3.18 7.14
CA THR A 189 -10.19 -2.99 5.69
C THR A 189 -9.77 -4.21 4.88
N ALA A 190 -9.11 -5.19 5.51
CA ALA A 190 -8.39 -6.30 4.86
C ALA A 190 -7.53 -5.82 3.67
N SER A 191 -6.84 -4.70 3.86
CA SER A 191 -6.02 -4.05 2.84
C SER A 191 -4.92 -3.22 3.48
N ALA A 192 -3.67 -3.52 3.16
CA ALA A 192 -2.53 -2.73 3.65
C ALA A 192 -2.62 -1.26 3.19
N THR A 193 -3.01 -1.01 1.93
CA THR A 193 -3.13 0.35 1.40
C THR A 193 -4.23 1.16 2.09
N ALA A 194 -5.45 0.60 2.15
CA ALA A 194 -6.58 1.28 2.79
C ALA A 194 -6.35 1.43 4.31
N GLY A 195 -5.85 0.39 4.96
CA GLY A 195 -5.53 0.40 6.39
C GLY A 195 -4.48 1.44 6.74
N THR A 196 -3.39 1.53 5.95
CA THR A 196 -2.34 2.54 6.17
C THR A 196 -2.89 3.95 5.98
N THR A 197 -3.69 4.18 4.94
CA THR A 197 -4.31 5.49 4.68
C THR A 197 -5.18 5.91 5.85
N LEU A 198 -6.09 5.04 6.30
CA LEU A 198 -6.99 5.32 7.43
C LEU A 198 -6.20 5.55 8.74
N ALA A 199 -5.28 4.64 9.07
CA ALA A 199 -4.49 4.77 10.29
C ALA A 199 -3.66 6.05 10.31
N SER A 200 -3.03 6.41 9.18
CA SER A 200 -2.25 7.63 9.06
C SER A 200 -3.09 8.90 9.17
N GLN A 201 -4.27 8.93 8.56
CA GLN A 201 -5.18 10.08 8.65
C GLN A 201 -5.75 10.27 10.05
N ILE A 202 -6.15 9.19 10.71
CA ILE A 202 -6.82 9.24 12.02
C ILE A 202 -5.83 9.45 13.16
N PHE A 203 -4.75 8.67 13.18
CA PHE A 203 -3.81 8.58 14.31
C PHE A 203 -2.45 9.23 14.04
N GLY A 204 -2.09 9.45 12.77
CA GLY A 204 -0.79 10.03 12.39
C GLY A 204 -0.43 11.30 13.14
N PRO A 205 -1.30 12.33 13.20
CA PRO A 205 -1.01 13.54 13.95
C PRO A 205 -0.71 13.28 15.43
N THR A 206 -1.42 12.33 16.06
CA THR A 206 -1.22 11.97 17.47
C THR A 206 0.10 11.22 17.66
N VAL A 207 0.47 10.32 16.74
CA VAL A 207 1.76 9.62 16.76
C VAL A 207 2.92 10.62 16.63
N VAL A 208 2.82 11.56 15.69
CA VAL A 208 3.85 12.59 15.50
C VAL A 208 3.94 13.52 16.74
N ALA A 209 2.81 13.87 17.34
CA ALA A 209 2.79 14.67 18.57
C ALA A 209 3.45 13.95 19.77
N SER A 210 3.56 12.63 19.75
CA SER A 210 4.29 11.84 20.76
C SER A 210 5.82 11.83 20.55
N GLY A 211 6.34 12.63 19.61
CA GLY A 211 7.76 12.75 19.33
C GLY A 211 8.34 11.76 18.32
N VAL A 212 7.47 11.15 17.53
CA VAL A 212 7.86 10.25 16.42
C VAL A 212 7.95 11.06 15.13
N THR A 213 8.99 10.85 14.33
CA THR A 213 9.07 11.50 13.00
C THR A 213 7.96 10.99 12.07
N PRO A 214 7.45 11.80 11.14
CA PRO A 214 6.42 11.38 10.19
C PRO A 214 6.81 10.13 9.40
N LEU A 215 8.09 10.00 9.03
CA LEU A 215 8.63 8.85 8.35
C LEU A 215 8.55 7.57 9.20
N ALA A 216 9.00 7.65 10.45
CA ALA A 216 8.95 6.53 11.38
C ALA A 216 7.49 6.11 11.67
N ALA A 217 6.60 7.07 11.85
CA ALA A 217 5.16 6.83 12.02
C ALA A 217 4.58 6.09 10.82
N ALA A 218 4.85 6.56 9.60
CA ALA A 218 4.38 5.94 8.37
C ALA A 218 4.93 4.52 8.19
N ALA A 219 6.23 4.30 8.49
CA ALA A 219 6.88 3.00 8.38
C ALA A 219 6.28 1.97 9.33
N MET A 220 6.09 2.33 10.59
CA MET A 220 5.49 1.45 11.61
C MET A 220 4.03 1.14 11.28
N THR A 221 3.25 2.13 10.88
CA THR A 221 1.85 1.97 10.52
C THR A 221 1.70 1.06 9.31
N HIS A 222 2.47 1.32 8.25
CA HIS A 222 2.41 0.52 7.02
C HIS A 222 2.80 -0.94 7.24
N ALA A 223 3.93 -1.19 7.90
CA ALA A 223 4.38 -2.55 8.20
C ALA A 223 3.36 -3.34 9.02
N SER A 224 2.61 -2.67 9.89
CA SER A 224 1.63 -3.30 10.78
C SER A 224 0.32 -3.65 10.08
N CYS A 225 -0.03 -2.96 9.00
CA CYS A 225 -1.22 -3.27 8.22
C CYS A 225 -1.16 -4.67 7.57
N PHE A 226 0.05 -5.18 7.29
CA PHE A 226 0.25 -6.51 6.71
C PHE A 226 -0.08 -7.67 7.65
N VAL A 227 -0.35 -7.42 8.92
CA VAL A 227 -0.73 -8.49 9.86
C VAL A 227 -2.05 -9.14 9.44
N PHE A 228 -3.00 -8.32 8.97
CA PHE A 228 -4.36 -8.76 8.68
C PHE A 228 -4.91 -8.27 7.32
N ASP A 229 -4.06 -7.86 6.39
CA ASP A 229 -4.50 -7.42 5.06
C ASP A 229 -5.00 -8.58 4.18
N GLY A 230 -4.64 -9.82 4.51
CA GLY A 230 -5.07 -11.04 3.85
C GLY A 230 -6.42 -11.60 4.31
N LEU A 231 -7.21 -10.88 5.12
CA LEU A 231 -8.49 -11.40 5.62
C LEU A 231 -9.54 -11.60 4.50
N PRO A 232 -10.51 -12.53 4.67
CA PRO A 232 -11.42 -12.96 3.60
C PRO A 232 -12.33 -11.88 3.01
N HIS A 233 -12.57 -10.78 3.71
CA HIS A 233 -13.38 -9.67 3.21
C HIS A 233 -12.58 -8.70 2.31
N GLY A 234 -11.27 -8.92 2.15
CA GLY A 234 -10.40 -8.10 1.29
C GLY A 234 -10.22 -8.68 -0.11
N SER A 235 -9.96 -7.80 -1.07
CA SER A 235 -9.72 -8.19 -2.47
C SER A 235 -8.47 -9.06 -2.64
N PHE A 236 -7.42 -8.83 -1.84
CA PHE A 236 -6.17 -9.59 -1.91
C PHE A 236 -6.39 -11.09 -1.67
N PHE A 237 -7.25 -11.44 -0.70
CA PHE A 237 -7.60 -12.83 -0.42
C PHE A 237 -8.14 -13.55 -1.66
N HIS A 238 -9.09 -12.94 -2.35
CA HIS A 238 -9.75 -13.54 -3.53
C HIS A 238 -8.86 -13.53 -4.77
N VAL A 239 -8.14 -12.44 -5.01
CA VAL A 239 -7.25 -12.31 -6.17
C VAL A 239 -6.09 -13.30 -6.06
N SER A 240 -5.49 -13.45 -4.87
CA SER A 240 -4.38 -14.40 -4.68
C SER A 240 -4.83 -15.85 -4.77
N ALA A 241 -6.03 -16.19 -4.29
CA ALA A 241 -6.62 -17.52 -4.46
C ALA A 241 -6.92 -17.81 -5.94
N GLY A 242 -7.57 -16.88 -6.64
CA GLY A 242 -7.94 -17.05 -8.05
C GLY A 242 -6.74 -17.13 -8.99
N GLY A 243 -5.63 -16.44 -8.67
CA GLY A 243 -4.41 -16.48 -9.49
C GLY A 243 -3.73 -17.85 -9.60
N VAL A 244 -3.99 -18.74 -8.63
CA VAL A 244 -3.45 -20.11 -8.59
C VAL A 244 -4.55 -21.17 -8.48
N ASN A 245 -5.79 -20.81 -8.80
CA ASN A 245 -6.98 -21.68 -8.72
C ASN A 245 -7.14 -22.40 -7.37
N MET A 246 -6.77 -21.72 -6.28
CA MET A 246 -6.83 -22.24 -4.92
C MET A 246 -8.26 -22.15 -4.38
N GLU A 247 -8.73 -23.20 -3.71
CA GLU A 247 -10.01 -23.15 -3.00
C GLU A 247 -9.97 -22.21 -1.79
N ILE A 248 -11.12 -21.64 -1.45
CA ILE A 248 -11.24 -20.73 -0.27
C ILE A 248 -10.78 -21.44 1.01
N SER A 249 -11.09 -22.70 1.16
CA SER A 249 -10.68 -23.53 2.30
C SER A 249 -9.15 -23.68 2.43
N GLU A 250 -8.45 -23.74 1.31
CA GLU A 250 -7.00 -23.81 1.25
C GLU A 250 -6.38 -22.44 1.51
N ARG A 251 -6.96 -21.39 0.92
CA ARG A 251 -6.51 -20.01 1.13
C ARG A 251 -6.63 -19.57 2.60
N LEU A 252 -7.67 -20.01 3.31
CA LEU A 252 -7.84 -19.76 4.74
C LEU A 252 -6.68 -20.32 5.59
N LYS A 253 -6.08 -21.44 5.19
CA LYS A 253 -4.94 -22.03 5.90
C LYS A 253 -3.69 -21.15 5.84
N LEU A 254 -3.57 -20.28 4.84
CA LEU A 254 -2.44 -19.37 4.69
C LEU A 254 -2.52 -18.15 5.63
N LEU A 255 -3.71 -17.79 6.13
CA LEU A 255 -3.88 -16.60 6.97
C LEU A 255 -2.98 -16.61 8.21
N GLY A 256 -2.79 -17.77 8.84
CA GLY A 256 -1.90 -17.89 9.99
C GLY A 256 -0.44 -17.57 9.66
N TYR A 257 0.02 -17.98 8.49
CA TYR A 257 1.38 -17.71 8.02
C TYR A 257 1.56 -16.24 7.63
N GLU A 258 0.56 -15.67 6.98
CA GLU A 258 0.54 -14.24 6.63
C GLU A 258 0.55 -13.38 7.90
N ALA A 259 -0.27 -13.73 8.89
CA ALA A 259 -0.30 -13.03 10.17
C ALA A 259 1.05 -13.10 10.91
N ILE A 260 1.70 -14.28 10.96
CA ILE A 260 3.03 -14.42 11.56
C ILE A 260 4.06 -13.54 10.82
N ASN A 261 4.02 -13.54 9.50
CA ASN A 261 4.89 -12.71 8.68
C ASN A 261 4.65 -11.22 8.94
N GLY A 262 3.38 -10.79 8.93
CA GLY A 262 2.98 -9.42 9.25
C GLY A 262 3.40 -8.99 10.66
N LEU A 263 3.22 -9.86 11.67
CA LEU A 263 3.68 -9.60 13.04
C LEU A 263 5.20 -9.42 13.14
N ALA A 264 5.96 -10.22 12.39
CA ALA A 264 7.41 -10.06 12.34
C ALA A 264 7.80 -8.72 11.70
N MET A 265 7.14 -8.33 10.59
CA MET A 265 7.34 -7.04 9.93
C MET A 265 7.00 -5.88 10.87
N MET A 266 5.88 -5.97 11.58
CA MET A 266 5.46 -5.00 12.59
C MET A 266 6.50 -4.89 13.71
N ALA A 267 6.95 -6.01 14.27
CA ALA A 267 7.91 -6.03 15.36
C ALA A 267 9.25 -5.42 14.96
N VAL A 268 9.80 -5.80 13.80
CA VAL A 268 11.07 -5.27 13.29
C VAL A 268 10.95 -3.78 12.99
N SER A 269 9.88 -3.36 12.31
CA SER A 269 9.66 -1.95 12.00
C SER A 269 9.50 -1.11 13.28
N THR A 270 8.76 -1.60 14.26
CA THR A 270 8.59 -0.93 15.56
C THR A 270 9.92 -0.86 16.33
N LEU A 271 10.71 -1.91 16.31
CA LEU A 271 12.04 -1.91 16.93
C LEU A 271 12.95 -0.87 16.27
N VAL A 272 13.04 -0.88 14.95
CA VAL A 272 13.94 -0.01 14.18
C VAL A 272 13.54 1.46 14.32
N PHE A 273 12.28 1.77 14.14
CA PHE A 273 11.80 3.17 14.05
C PHE A 273 11.27 3.70 15.37
N GLY A 274 10.65 2.86 16.20
CA GLY A 274 10.08 3.28 17.48
C GLY A 274 11.08 3.23 18.62
N VAL A 275 11.86 2.15 18.74
CA VAL A 275 12.79 1.94 19.87
C VAL A 275 14.18 2.49 19.54
N LEU A 276 14.77 2.06 18.41
CA LEU A 276 16.12 2.47 18.01
C LEU A 276 16.17 3.86 17.35
N LYS A 277 15.03 4.40 16.95
CA LYS A 277 14.87 5.73 16.35
C LYS A 277 15.81 6.00 15.16
N LEU A 278 16.05 4.97 14.30
CA LEU A 278 17.02 5.05 13.20
C LEU A 278 16.58 5.97 12.05
N ALA A 279 15.40 6.57 12.10
CA ALA A 279 14.89 7.54 11.11
C ALA A 279 14.48 8.86 11.80
N GLY A 280 15.22 9.23 12.83
CA GLY A 280 15.08 10.49 13.56
C GLY A 280 15.85 11.63 12.92
#